data_2fc1c7de6f6de385ffeeb327a6958093
#
_entry.id   2fc1c7de6f6de385ffeeb327a6958093
#
_cell.length_a   1.000
_cell.length_b   1.000
_cell.length_c   1.000
_cell.angle_alpha   90.00
_cell.angle_beta   90.00
_cell.angle_gamma   90.00
#
_symmetry.space_group_name_H-M   'P 1'
#
loop_
_entity.id
_entity.type
_entity.pdbx_description
1 polymer ?
#
loop_
_entity_poly.entity_id
_entity_poly.type
_entity_poly.pdbx_seq_one_letter_code
_entity_poly.pdbx_strand_id
1 'polypeptide(L)'
;MKYTTLIGSVCALVASMGSAQTGITVAIQLEPPNLDPTGGAAQAIDSVLYSNVFEGLTRFQGDGAVVPGLAKRWDISADGTVYTFHLHDAVRFHDGTIMNAEDVKFSLDRARAEDSVNAQKGLFAGITDVTVIDPLTVQVTLSGPNGSFLFNMAWGDAVIVAPESIDNIASNPIGTGAFVFKDWVQGDRIEMARNDDYWGAQPALEKAVFRFISDPTAAFAAVMAEDVDAFVGFPAPENLPQFEADSRFQVLVGNTEGETILSTNNKMPPFDNVLVRKAVAMAIDRQAIIDGAMFGLGTPIGTHFAPHNPDYVDLLTNSPYDPEASKALLAEAGFANGFTTTLKLPPPSYARRGGEIIASQLRAVGINAEITNLEWAQWLEEVFRAKDFGLSIVSHTEPMDIGIYANPNYYFQYDNPDFQALMEELNETTDPAARSALLGKAQRMISEDYVNGYLFELAVATVAKAGLQGLWVNQPTAAVDLTAVSWGE
;
A
#
# COMPACT_ATOMS: atom_id res chain seq x y z
N MET A 1 56.54 2.04 67.35
CA MET A 1 55.47 2.74 66.67
C MET A 1 55.53 2.38 65.18
N LYS A 2 54.61 1.54 64.74
CA LYS A 2 54.52 1.13 63.31
C LYS A 2 53.32 1.87 62.73
N TYR A 3 53.57 2.72 61.75
CA TYR A 3 52.47 3.38 60.99
C TYR A 3 52.08 2.49 59.81
N THR A 4 50.85 2.05 59.79
CA THR A 4 50.26 1.32 58.67
C THR A 4 49.50 2.33 57.79
N THR A 5 49.98 2.54 56.56
CA THR A 5 49.32 3.41 55.58
C THR A 5 48.27 2.59 54.84
N LEU A 6 46.98 2.96 54.97
CA LEU A 6 45.87 2.44 54.16
C LEU A 6 45.86 3.20 52.82
N ILE A 7 46.07 2.46 51.74
CA ILE A 7 45.84 2.96 50.36
C ILE A 7 44.40 2.61 49.99
N GLY A 8 43.52 3.60 49.98
CA GLY A 8 42.17 3.48 49.45
C GLY A 8 42.14 3.51 47.95
N SER A 9 41.82 2.40 47.28
CA SER A 9 41.52 2.35 45.84
C SER A 9 40.15 2.97 45.57
N VAL A 10 40.15 4.13 44.92
CA VAL A 10 38.95 4.75 44.33
C VAL A 10 38.72 4.06 42.99
N CYS A 11 37.76 3.15 42.89
CA CYS A 11 37.20 2.68 41.61
C CYS A 11 36.35 3.81 41.01
N ALA A 12 36.85 4.52 40.02
CA ALA A 12 36.03 5.38 39.18
C ALA A 12 35.18 4.50 38.26
N LEU A 13 33.85 4.45 38.49
CA LEU A 13 32.90 3.98 37.50
C LEU A 13 32.94 4.99 36.34
N VAL A 14 33.58 4.60 35.26
CA VAL A 14 33.39 5.25 33.97
C VAL A 14 32.04 4.73 33.43
N ALA A 15 30.97 5.48 33.64
CA ALA A 15 29.75 5.30 32.90
C ALA A 15 30.10 5.59 31.42
N SER A 16 30.18 4.55 30.59
CA SER A 16 30.19 4.71 29.13
C SER A 16 28.85 5.33 28.76
N MET A 17 28.83 6.64 28.50
CA MET A 17 27.74 7.22 27.74
C MET A 17 27.82 6.59 26.35
N GLY A 18 27.02 5.55 26.10
CA GLY A 18 26.78 5.08 24.76
C GLY A 18 26.29 6.30 23.96
N SER A 19 26.97 6.68 22.90
CA SER A 19 26.41 7.66 21.97
C SER A 19 25.11 7.08 21.48
N ALA A 20 23.99 7.81 21.61
CA ALA A 20 22.72 7.41 21.02
C ALA A 20 22.94 7.10 19.53
N GLN A 21 22.43 5.99 19.07
CA GLN A 21 22.51 5.63 17.65
C GLN A 21 21.65 6.64 16.88
N THR A 22 22.29 7.39 15.97
CA THR A 22 21.62 8.47 15.19
C THR A 22 21.40 8.08 13.72
N GLY A 23 21.85 6.91 13.32
CA GLY A 23 21.67 6.37 11.97
C GLY A 23 20.81 5.12 11.95
N ILE A 24 20.28 4.81 10.76
CA ILE A 24 19.54 3.57 10.49
C ILE A 24 20.01 2.94 9.18
N THR A 25 20.08 1.61 9.17
CA THR A 25 20.20 0.81 7.93
C THR A 25 18.95 -0.03 7.78
N VAL A 26 18.15 0.29 6.75
CA VAL A 26 16.91 -0.46 6.41
C VAL A 26 17.17 -1.30 5.17
N ALA A 27 16.83 -2.58 5.23
CA ALA A 27 16.83 -3.43 4.04
C ALA A 27 15.43 -3.49 3.42
N ILE A 28 15.40 -3.55 2.09
CA ILE A 28 14.24 -3.84 1.25
C ILE A 28 14.64 -4.84 0.17
N GLN A 29 13.65 -5.51 -0.45
CA GLN A 29 13.94 -6.56 -1.43
C GLN A 29 14.40 -6.02 -2.79
N LEU A 30 13.81 -4.91 -3.23
CA LEU A 30 13.96 -4.42 -4.60
C LEU A 30 14.71 -3.10 -4.62
N GLU A 31 15.71 -3.03 -5.50
CA GLU A 31 16.39 -1.79 -5.84
C GLU A 31 15.52 -0.95 -6.80
N PRO A 32 15.38 0.37 -6.60
CA PRO A 32 14.75 1.23 -7.57
C PRO A 32 15.56 1.25 -8.89
N PRO A 33 14.88 1.18 -10.06
CA PRO A 33 15.55 1.24 -11.36
C PRO A 33 16.08 2.63 -11.69
N ASN A 34 15.54 3.67 -11.07
CA ASN A 34 15.95 5.06 -11.10
C ASN A 34 15.36 5.79 -9.88
N LEU A 35 15.63 7.08 -9.71
CA LEU A 35 15.23 7.88 -8.56
C LEU A 35 14.18 8.96 -8.90
N ASP A 36 13.42 8.81 -10.00
CA ASP A 36 12.33 9.70 -10.39
C ASP A 36 10.96 9.07 -10.10
N PRO A 37 10.26 9.45 -9.01
CA PRO A 37 8.93 8.92 -8.70
C PRO A 37 7.87 9.38 -9.72
N THR A 38 8.13 10.49 -10.44
CA THR A 38 7.20 11.04 -11.43
C THR A 38 7.41 10.50 -12.85
N GLY A 39 8.38 9.60 -13.04
CA GLY A 39 8.73 9.04 -14.35
C GLY A 39 8.83 7.52 -14.38
N GLY A 40 8.55 6.83 -13.28
CA GLY A 40 8.67 5.38 -13.18
C GLY A 40 7.50 4.72 -12.47
N ALA A 41 7.13 3.50 -12.91
CA ALA A 41 6.05 2.71 -12.30
C ALA A 41 6.54 1.73 -11.21
N ALA A 42 7.84 1.73 -10.88
CA ALA A 42 8.38 0.75 -9.94
C ALA A 42 8.17 1.18 -8.49
N GLN A 43 7.38 0.45 -7.74
CA GLN A 43 7.12 0.69 -6.31
C GLN A 43 8.39 0.88 -5.46
N ALA A 44 9.52 0.26 -5.87
CA ALA A 44 10.80 0.43 -5.19
C ALA A 44 11.30 1.88 -5.17
N ILE A 45 10.86 2.73 -6.13
CA ILE A 45 11.19 4.15 -6.15
C ILE A 45 10.52 4.83 -4.95
N ASP A 46 9.22 4.64 -4.79
CA ASP A 46 8.45 5.22 -3.71
C ASP A 46 8.86 4.65 -2.35
N SER A 47 9.21 3.34 -2.30
CA SER A 47 9.71 2.72 -1.06
C SER A 47 10.90 3.45 -0.45
N VAL A 48 11.74 4.07 -1.27
CA VAL A 48 12.94 4.79 -0.81
C VAL A 48 12.69 6.30 -0.71
N LEU A 49 12.00 6.89 -1.69
CA LEU A 49 12.01 8.35 -1.87
C LEU A 49 10.79 9.08 -1.34
N TYR A 50 9.61 8.39 -1.31
CA TYR A 50 8.38 9.00 -0.81
C TYR A 50 8.52 9.41 0.67
N SER A 51 8.06 10.60 1.02
CA SER A 51 8.21 11.26 2.33
C SER A 51 9.66 11.50 2.79
N ASN A 52 10.61 10.69 2.37
CA ASN A 52 12.02 10.85 2.74
C ASN A 52 12.69 11.98 1.96
N VAL A 53 12.58 11.95 0.64
CA VAL A 53 13.21 12.92 -0.29
C VAL A 53 12.18 13.83 -0.93
N PHE A 54 11.05 13.27 -1.37
CA PHE A 54 9.99 14.01 -2.06
C PHE A 54 8.71 14.05 -1.25
N GLU A 55 7.97 15.14 -1.38
CA GLU A 55 6.69 15.36 -0.73
C GLU A 55 5.65 15.88 -1.70
N GLY A 56 4.37 15.54 -1.46
CA GLY A 56 3.21 16.01 -2.21
C GLY A 56 2.47 17.16 -1.51
N LEU A 57 1.42 17.68 -2.14
CA LEU A 57 0.51 18.66 -1.51
C LEU A 57 -0.20 18.07 -0.30
N THR A 58 -0.58 16.80 -0.39
CA THR A 58 -1.09 15.96 0.69
C THR A 58 -0.17 14.75 0.86
N ARG A 59 -0.31 14.00 1.95
CA ARG A 59 0.50 12.79 2.22
C ARG A 59 -0.32 11.72 2.91
N PHE A 60 0.09 10.46 2.77
CA PHE A 60 -0.45 9.35 3.53
C PHE A 60 0.14 9.29 4.94
N GLN A 61 -0.64 8.79 5.87
CA GLN A 61 -0.17 8.24 7.15
C GLN A 61 -0.20 6.71 7.11
N GLY A 62 0.43 6.06 8.09
CA GLY A 62 0.52 4.60 8.15
C GLY A 62 -0.83 3.86 8.32
N ASP A 63 -1.92 4.56 8.57
CA ASP A 63 -3.29 4.05 8.59
C ASP A 63 -4.07 4.34 7.29
N GLY A 64 -3.41 4.87 6.26
CA GLY A 64 -4.04 5.23 4.99
C GLY A 64 -4.75 6.57 4.98
N ALA A 65 -4.82 7.28 6.11
CA ALA A 65 -5.42 8.61 6.16
C ALA A 65 -4.61 9.61 5.34
N VAL A 66 -5.31 10.47 4.60
CA VAL A 66 -4.73 11.59 3.83
C VAL A 66 -4.71 12.84 4.70
N VAL A 67 -3.53 13.40 4.89
CA VAL A 67 -3.31 14.58 5.73
C VAL A 67 -2.58 15.69 4.96
N PRO A 68 -2.53 16.94 5.49
CA PRO A 68 -1.70 17.99 4.93
C PRO A 68 -0.23 17.57 4.76
N GLY A 69 0.34 17.91 3.58
CA GLY A 69 1.74 17.81 3.25
C GLY A 69 2.33 19.19 3.03
N LEU A 70 2.85 19.48 1.82
CA LEU A 70 3.35 20.82 1.46
C LEU A 70 2.25 21.89 1.47
N ALA A 71 0.99 21.50 1.25
CA ALA A 71 -0.16 22.34 1.54
C ALA A 71 -0.57 22.19 3.00
N LYS A 72 -0.53 23.28 3.77
CA LYS A 72 -0.96 23.30 5.18
C LYS A 72 -2.47 23.24 5.35
N ARG A 73 -3.24 23.59 4.33
CA ARG A 73 -4.69 23.50 4.21
C ARG A 73 -5.13 23.75 2.77
N TRP A 74 -6.40 23.48 2.50
CA TRP A 74 -7.04 23.77 1.22
C TRP A 74 -8.49 24.21 1.43
N ASP A 75 -9.02 24.92 0.44
CA ASP A 75 -10.43 25.28 0.33
C ASP A 75 -10.99 24.63 -0.93
N ILE A 76 -12.21 24.11 -0.88
CA ILE A 76 -12.90 23.47 -2.01
C ILE A 76 -14.12 24.29 -2.35
N SER A 77 -14.33 24.61 -3.65
CA SER A 77 -15.53 25.30 -4.11
C SER A 77 -16.79 24.47 -3.85
N ALA A 78 -17.94 25.15 -3.76
CA ALA A 78 -19.21 24.50 -3.44
C ALA A 78 -19.64 23.43 -4.46
N ASP A 79 -19.17 23.54 -5.70
CA ASP A 79 -19.40 22.57 -6.78
C ASP A 79 -18.32 21.47 -6.87
N GLY A 80 -17.33 21.48 -5.95
CA GLY A 80 -16.27 20.48 -5.88
C GLY A 80 -15.26 20.52 -7.03
N THR A 81 -15.26 21.57 -7.87
CA THR A 81 -14.42 21.65 -9.07
C THR A 81 -13.16 22.47 -8.91
N VAL A 82 -13.04 23.28 -7.86
CA VAL A 82 -11.88 24.15 -7.64
C VAL A 82 -11.29 23.90 -6.26
N TYR A 83 -10.01 23.55 -6.22
CA TYR A 83 -9.21 23.35 -5.02
C TYR A 83 -8.18 24.47 -4.89
N THR A 84 -8.23 25.24 -3.80
CA THR A 84 -7.26 26.28 -3.50
C THR A 84 -6.34 25.81 -2.38
N PHE A 85 -5.11 25.47 -2.72
CA PHE A 85 -4.09 25.00 -1.77
C PHE A 85 -3.30 26.18 -1.20
N HIS A 86 -3.13 26.20 0.12
CA HIS A 86 -2.30 27.16 0.84
C HIS A 86 -1.03 26.47 1.33
N LEU A 87 0.10 26.84 0.75
CA LEU A 87 1.39 26.20 0.98
C LEU A 87 2.01 26.65 2.31
N HIS A 88 2.88 25.82 2.88
CA HIS A 88 3.76 26.23 3.95
C HIS A 88 4.74 27.29 3.43
N ASP A 89 5.09 28.25 4.25
CA ASP A 89 6.12 29.24 3.98
C ASP A 89 7.52 28.70 4.33
N ALA A 90 8.54 29.25 3.68
CA ALA A 90 9.95 28.91 3.88
C ALA A 90 10.35 27.46 3.61
N VAL A 91 9.53 26.67 2.90
CA VAL A 91 9.93 25.35 2.40
C VAL A 91 11.08 25.51 1.40
N ARG A 92 12.11 24.68 1.56
CA ARG A 92 13.27 24.68 0.66
C ARG A 92 13.46 23.31 0.02
N PHE A 93 13.83 23.33 -1.25
CA PHE A 93 14.42 22.16 -1.88
C PHE A 93 15.82 21.89 -1.32
N HIS A 94 16.31 20.67 -1.50
CA HIS A 94 17.62 20.23 -1.00
C HIS A 94 18.81 21.01 -1.60
N ASP A 95 18.64 21.73 -2.70
CA ASP A 95 19.62 22.64 -3.28
C ASP A 95 19.60 24.06 -2.66
N GLY A 96 18.68 24.30 -1.73
CA GLY A 96 18.49 25.56 -1.03
C GLY A 96 17.53 26.55 -1.70
N THR A 97 17.00 26.26 -2.89
CA THR A 97 15.98 27.08 -3.54
C THR A 97 14.66 27.04 -2.74
N ILE A 98 13.87 28.11 -2.79
CA ILE A 98 12.61 28.21 -2.06
C ILE A 98 11.49 27.65 -2.93
N MET A 99 10.78 26.64 -2.41
CA MET A 99 9.59 26.08 -3.02
C MET A 99 8.42 27.09 -2.94
N ASN A 100 7.70 27.22 -4.03
CA ASN A 100 6.55 28.12 -4.13
C ASN A 100 5.46 27.57 -5.08
N ALA A 101 4.39 28.34 -5.31
CA ALA A 101 3.26 27.92 -6.12
C ALA A 101 3.60 27.69 -7.61
N GLU A 102 4.68 28.28 -8.15
CA GLU A 102 5.13 28.02 -9.53
C GLU A 102 5.70 26.60 -9.68
N ASP A 103 6.37 26.09 -8.62
CA ASP A 103 6.89 24.72 -8.60
C ASP A 103 5.77 23.69 -8.56
N VAL A 104 4.71 23.97 -7.82
CA VAL A 104 3.48 23.16 -7.80
C VAL A 104 2.83 23.16 -9.18
N LYS A 105 2.68 24.34 -9.80
CA LYS A 105 2.15 24.44 -11.15
C LYS A 105 3.00 23.66 -12.15
N PHE A 106 4.31 23.82 -12.11
CA PHE A 106 5.24 23.08 -12.97
C PHE A 106 5.06 21.56 -12.81
N SER A 107 5.02 21.06 -11.57
CA SER A 107 4.92 19.63 -11.29
C SER A 107 3.60 19.04 -11.81
N LEU A 108 2.47 19.70 -11.56
CA LEU A 108 1.16 19.25 -12.00
C LEU A 108 0.99 19.39 -13.54
N ASP A 109 1.49 20.48 -14.15
CA ASP A 109 1.45 20.67 -15.59
C ASP A 109 2.32 19.62 -16.30
N ARG A 110 3.50 19.28 -15.76
CA ARG A 110 4.34 18.21 -16.27
C ARG A 110 3.66 16.84 -16.15
N ALA A 111 3.02 16.54 -15.03
CA ALA A 111 2.36 15.26 -14.80
C ALA A 111 1.17 15.03 -15.75
N ARG A 112 0.39 16.08 -16.08
CA ARG A 112 -0.78 16.00 -16.96
C ARG A 112 -0.48 16.26 -18.45
N ALA A 113 0.73 16.65 -18.83
CA ALA A 113 1.12 16.94 -20.20
C ALA A 113 0.81 15.78 -21.15
N GLU A 114 0.56 16.05 -22.43
CA GLU A 114 0.23 15.03 -23.42
C GLU A 114 1.36 13.99 -23.58
N ASP A 115 2.60 14.44 -23.52
CA ASP A 115 3.83 13.65 -23.61
C ASP A 115 4.36 13.21 -22.24
N SER A 116 3.58 13.36 -21.16
CA SER A 116 3.97 12.94 -19.82
C SER A 116 4.33 11.46 -19.75
N VAL A 117 5.47 11.18 -19.14
CA VAL A 117 5.95 9.82 -18.81
C VAL A 117 5.52 9.33 -17.42
N ASN A 118 4.72 10.13 -16.72
CA ASN A 118 4.19 9.77 -15.40
C ASN A 118 3.35 8.50 -15.50
N ALA A 119 3.70 7.49 -14.70
CA ALA A 119 3.04 6.19 -14.74
C ALA A 119 1.56 6.26 -14.33
N GLN A 120 1.23 7.21 -13.44
CA GLN A 120 -0.11 7.46 -12.94
C GLN A 120 -0.73 8.73 -13.56
N LYS A 121 -0.40 9.05 -14.81
CA LYS A 121 -0.96 10.20 -15.55
C LYS A 121 -2.49 10.32 -15.43
N GLY A 122 -3.18 9.19 -15.28
CA GLY A 122 -4.63 9.14 -15.09
C GLY A 122 -5.13 9.92 -13.87
N LEU A 123 -4.33 10.01 -12.78
CA LEU A 123 -4.67 10.76 -11.57
C LEU A 123 -4.84 12.27 -11.84
N PHE A 124 -4.17 12.78 -12.87
CA PHE A 124 -4.14 14.20 -13.24
C PHE A 124 -5.08 14.55 -14.41
N ALA A 125 -5.72 13.55 -15.02
CA ALA A 125 -6.52 13.73 -16.25
C ALA A 125 -7.72 14.68 -16.05
N GLY A 126 -8.24 14.80 -14.83
CA GLY A 126 -9.32 15.72 -14.48
C GLY A 126 -8.88 17.18 -14.34
N ILE A 127 -7.57 17.47 -14.23
CA ILE A 127 -7.06 18.85 -14.06
C ILE A 127 -7.16 19.61 -15.39
N THR A 128 -7.95 20.67 -15.40
CA THR A 128 -8.10 21.54 -16.59
C THR A 128 -7.19 22.75 -16.52
N ASP A 129 -6.93 23.27 -15.32
CA ASP A 129 -6.06 24.43 -15.13
C ASP A 129 -5.35 24.40 -13.77
N VAL A 130 -4.14 24.96 -13.73
CA VAL A 130 -3.37 25.22 -12.50
C VAL A 130 -2.94 26.69 -12.52
N THR A 131 -3.56 27.49 -11.68
CA THR A 131 -3.35 28.94 -11.61
C THR A 131 -2.58 29.32 -10.33
N VAL A 132 -1.46 30.03 -10.48
CA VAL A 132 -0.75 30.65 -9.35
C VAL A 132 -1.48 31.93 -8.94
N ILE A 133 -1.99 31.99 -7.72
CA ILE A 133 -2.68 33.17 -7.17
C ILE A 133 -1.67 34.11 -6.55
N ASP A 134 -0.76 33.57 -5.75
CA ASP A 134 0.38 34.24 -5.14
C ASP A 134 1.47 33.19 -4.84
N PRO A 135 2.67 33.57 -4.36
CA PRO A 135 3.75 32.61 -4.12
C PRO A 135 3.43 31.44 -3.19
N LEU A 136 2.41 31.56 -2.34
CA LEU A 136 2.01 30.53 -1.37
C LEU A 136 0.58 30.02 -1.59
N THR A 137 -0.05 30.38 -2.71
CA THR A 137 -1.43 29.98 -3.01
C THR A 137 -1.54 29.54 -4.47
N VAL A 138 -1.90 28.27 -4.66
CA VAL A 138 -2.15 27.70 -5.99
C VAL A 138 -3.59 27.18 -6.06
N GLN A 139 -4.24 27.43 -7.19
CA GLN A 139 -5.59 26.97 -7.47
C GLN A 139 -5.56 25.90 -8.58
N VAL A 140 -6.19 24.78 -8.33
CA VAL A 140 -6.35 23.67 -9.30
C VAL A 140 -7.82 23.57 -9.67
N THR A 141 -8.12 23.68 -10.96
CA THR A 141 -9.47 23.55 -11.50
C THR A 141 -9.63 22.20 -12.18
N LEU A 142 -10.70 21.50 -11.85
CA LEU A 142 -11.04 20.18 -12.38
C LEU A 142 -12.16 20.30 -13.43
N SER A 143 -12.24 19.34 -14.35
CA SER A 143 -13.31 19.20 -15.34
C SER A 143 -14.67 18.86 -14.76
N GLY A 144 -14.70 18.35 -13.54
CA GLY A 144 -15.86 17.98 -12.74
C GLY A 144 -15.44 17.70 -11.29
N PRO A 145 -16.40 17.56 -10.36
CA PRO A 145 -16.07 17.24 -8.98
C PRO A 145 -15.33 15.90 -8.90
N ASN A 146 -14.33 15.83 -8.04
CA ASN A 146 -13.53 14.63 -7.81
C ASN A 146 -13.23 14.48 -6.32
N GLY A 147 -14.03 13.67 -5.63
CA GLY A 147 -13.87 13.42 -4.21
C GLY A 147 -12.59 12.66 -3.85
N SER A 148 -11.91 12.02 -4.80
CA SER A 148 -10.61 11.37 -4.58
C SER A 148 -9.42 12.28 -4.90
N PHE A 149 -9.65 13.54 -5.27
CA PHE A 149 -8.55 14.41 -5.72
C PHE A 149 -7.46 14.61 -4.67
N LEU A 150 -7.83 14.82 -3.39
CA LEU A 150 -6.85 14.95 -2.30
C LEU A 150 -6.07 13.66 -2.05
N PHE A 151 -6.71 12.51 -2.21
CA PHE A 151 -6.07 11.21 -2.17
C PHE A 151 -5.08 11.05 -3.32
N ASN A 152 -5.46 11.44 -4.53
CA ASN A 152 -4.57 11.40 -5.70
C ASN A 152 -3.33 12.29 -5.52
N MET A 153 -3.46 13.42 -4.84
CA MET A 153 -2.35 14.34 -4.55
C MET A 153 -1.41 13.85 -3.45
N ALA A 154 -1.72 12.72 -2.80
CA ALA A 154 -0.85 12.07 -1.81
C ALA A 154 0.03 10.97 -2.42
N TRP A 155 -0.17 10.58 -3.67
CA TRP A 155 0.64 9.56 -4.34
C TRP A 155 2.07 10.01 -4.61
N GLY A 156 3.01 9.06 -4.67
CA GLY A 156 4.40 9.31 -5.02
C GLY A 156 4.56 9.96 -6.40
N ASP A 157 3.67 9.65 -7.34
CA ASP A 157 3.60 10.26 -8.67
C ASP A 157 3.17 11.73 -8.67
N ALA A 158 2.59 12.23 -7.56
CA ALA A 158 2.09 13.61 -7.39
C ALA A 158 2.99 14.50 -6.54
N VAL A 159 4.23 14.08 -6.30
CA VAL A 159 5.20 14.89 -5.53
C VAL A 159 5.60 16.16 -6.27
N ILE A 160 6.01 17.16 -5.49
CA ILE A 160 6.47 18.44 -6.03
C ILE A 160 7.97 18.37 -6.30
N VAL A 161 8.37 18.69 -7.51
CA VAL A 161 9.76 18.62 -7.99
C VAL A 161 10.30 20.01 -8.34
N ALA A 162 11.60 20.19 -8.14
CA ALA A 162 12.29 21.41 -8.51
C ALA A 162 12.52 21.45 -10.05
N PRO A 163 12.04 22.45 -10.77
CA PRO A 163 12.19 22.55 -12.23
C PRO A 163 13.66 22.46 -12.67
N GLU A 164 14.58 23.04 -11.90
CA GLU A 164 16.02 23.10 -12.21
C GLU A 164 16.71 21.74 -12.12
N SER A 165 16.13 20.78 -11.37
CA SER A 165 16.70 19.46 -11.13
C SER A 165 16.17 18.36 -12.03
N ILE A 166 15.14 18.66 -12.83
CA ILE A 166 14.33 17.64 -13.52
C ILE A 166 15.14 16.79 -14.52
N ASP A 167 16.13 17.36 -15.19
CA ASP A 167 16.97 16.65 -16.16
C ASP A 167 17.85 15.57 -15.50
N ASN A 168 18.11 15.66 -14.20
CA ASN A 168 18.95 14.73 -13.45
C ASN A 168 18.21 14.00 -12.34
N ILE A 169 16.90 14.17 -12.20
CA ILE A 169 16.09 13.63 -11.10
C ILE A 169 16.25 12.12 -10.95
N ALA A 170 16.40 11.40 -12.06
CA ALA A 170 16.54 9.94 -12.08
C ALA A 170 17.83 9.41 -11.40
N SER A 171 18.84 10.26 -11.17
CA SER A 171 20.11 9.89 -10.56
C SER A 171 20.57 10.82 -9.42
N ASN A 172 20.01 12.01 -9.35
CA ASN A 172 20.28 13.01 -8.32
C ASN A 172 18.97 13.68 -7.88
N PRO A 173 18.13 13.00 -7.08
CA PRO A 173 16.85 13.51 -6.66
C PRO A 173 17.01 14.70 -5.72
N ILE A 174 16.33 15.81 -6.04
CA ILE A 174 16.26 17.03 -5.24
C ILE A 174 14.78 17.28 -4.91
N GLY A 175 14.41 17.05 -3.66
CA GLY A 175 13.07 17.26 -3.14
C GLY A 175 13.06 18.22 -1.95
N THR A 176 11.94 18.26 -1.23
CA THR A 176 11.73 19.10 -0.04
C THR A 176 11.80 18.30 1.25
N GLY A 177 11.98 16.97 1.16
CA GLY A 177 11.81 16.02 2.24
C GLY A 177 12.82 16.11 3.37
N ALA A 178 12.56 15.30 4.39
CA ALA A 178 13.32 15.27 5.64
C ALA A 178 14.74 14.71 5.52
N PHE A 179 15.05 14.02 4.40
CA PHE A 179 16.37 13.47 4.11
C PHE A 179 16.86 13.89 2.73
N VAL A 180 18.13 14.23 2.65
CA VAL A 180 18.86 14.61 1.43
C VAL A 180 19.59 13.41 0.88
N PHE A 181 19.36 13.07 -0.39
CA PHE A 181 20.12 12.05 -1.12
C PHE A 181 21.63 12.37 -1.10
N LYS A 182 22.47 11.36 -0.90
CA LYS A 182 23.94 11.50 -0.85
C LYS A 182 24.66 10.63 -1.86
N ASP A 183 24.30 9.34 -1.93
CA ASP A 183 25.01 8.38 -2.79
C ASP A 183 24.11 7.20 -3.15
N TRP A 184 24.34 6.62 -4.30
CA TRP A 184 23.73 5.38 -4.75
C TRP A 184 24.78 4.43 -5.32
N VAL A 185 25.08 3.38 -4.58
CA VAL A 185 25.89 2.26 -5.04
C VAL A 185 24.96 1.21 -5.62
N GLN A 186 24.83 1.18 -6.96
CA GLN A 186 23.93 0.25 -7.65
C GLN A 186 24.20 -1.21 -7.25
N GLY A 187 23.13 -1.95 -7.00
CA GLY A 187 23.17 -3.33 -6.52
C GLY A 187 23.50 -3.49 -5.04
N ASP A 188 23.70 -2.40 -4.29
CA ASP A 188 24.05 -2.45 -2.87
C ASP A 188 23.15 -1.55 -2.00
N ARG A 189 23.23 -0.21 -2.18
CA ARG A 189 22.56 0.72 -1.28
C ARG A 189 22.34 2.12 -1.82
N ILE A 190 21.40 2.83 -1.18
CA ILE A 190 21.23 4.29 -1.24
C ILE A 190 21.52 4.88 0.14
N GLU A 191 22.28 5.97 0.19
CA GLU A 191 22.60 6.72 1.40
C GLU A 191 21.94 8.10 1.39
N MET A 192 21.35 8.47 2.53
CA MET A 192 20.72 9.77 2.78
C MET A 192 21.24 10.36 4.08
N ALA A 193 21.29 11.68 4.16
CA ALA A 193 21.54 12.41 5.39
C ALA A 193 20.32 13.27 5.76
N ARG A 194 20.13 13.53 7.06
CA ARG A 194 19.10 14.43 7.54
C ARG A 194 19.18 15.79 6.84
N ASN A 195 18.04 16.33 6.49
CA ASN A 195 17.89 17.71 6.04
C ASN A 195 17.78 18.62 7.28
N ASP A 196 18.87 19.27 7.66
CA ASP A 196 18.89 20.15 8.84
C ASP A 196 18.07 21.43 8.62
N ASP A 197 17.73 21.78 7.35
CA ASP A 197 16.85 22.91 6.98
C ASP A 197 15.40 22.44 6.70
N TYR A 198 15.03 21.22 7.11
CA TYR A 198 13.68 20.69 6.89
C TYR A 198 12.61 21.58 7.53
N TRP A 199 11.60 21.90 6.77
CA TRP A 199 10.50 22.79 7.15
C TRP A 199 9.55 22.20 8.21
N GLY A 200 9.47 20.86 8.30
CA GLY A 200 8.65 20.11 9.23
C GLY A 200 9.36 19.77 10.53
N ALA A 201 8.86 18.74 11.23
CA ALA A 201 9.51 18.24 12.43
C ALA A 201 10.84 17.57 12.07
N GLN A 202 11.92 17.96 12.70
CA GLN A 202 13.26 17.41 12.44
C GLN A 202 13.28 15.89 12.75
N PRO A 203 13.72 15.03 11.82
CA PRO A 203 13.92 13.61 12.09
C PRO A 203 14.93 13.38 13.21
N ALA A 204 14.69 12.38 14.04
CA ALA A 204 15.65 11.95 15.06
C ALA A 204 16.93 11.32 14.44
N LEU A 205 16.78 10.75 13.26
CA LEU A 205 17.87 10.09 12.54
C LEU A 205 18.71 11.11 11.75
N GLU A 206 20.03 11.04 11.88
CA GLU A 206 20.98 11.88 11.15
C GLU A 206 21.40 11.28 9.81
N LYS A 207 21.29 9.94 9.67
CA LYS A 207 21.65 9.19 8.47
C LYS A 207 20.66 8.03 8.28
N ALA A 208 20.26 7.82 7.02
CA ALA A 208 19.50 6.65 6.59
C ALA A 208 20.24 5.94 5.45
N VAL A 209 20.27 4.61 5.50
CA VAL A 209 20.83 3.76 4.45
C VAL A 209 19.78 2.73 4.06
N PHE A 210 19.40 2.68 2.79
CA PHE A 210 18.58 1.61 2.23
C PHE A 210 19.49 0.58 1.56
N ARG A 211 19.43 -0.68 2.01
CA ARG A 211 20.15 -1.81 1.41
C ARG A 211 19.21 -2.70 0.62
N PHE A 212 19.69 -3.25 -0.51
CA PHE A 212 18.91 -4.11 -1.38
C PHE A 212 19.29 -5.57 -1.19
N ILE A 213 18.39 -6.39 -0.64
CA ILE A 213 18.65 -7.81 -0.35
C ILE A 213 17.44 -8.62 -0.83
N SER A 214 17.53 -9.18 -2.03
CA SER A 214 16.41 -9.94 -2.65
C SER A 214 16.38 -11.42 -2.28
N ASP A 215 17.53 -12.02 -1.94
CA ASP A 215 17.60 -13.43 -1.54
C ASP A 215 17.10 -13.65 -0.10
N PRO A 216 16.09 -14.53 0.14
CA PRO A 216 15.54 -14.76 1.47
C PRO A 216 16.54 -15.26 2.50
N THR A 217 17.53 -16.08 2.08
CA THR A 217 18.54 -16.63 2.98
C THR A 217 19.54 -15.54 3.39
N ALA A 218 19.93 -14.69 2.43
CA ALA A 218 20.79 -13.53 2.70
C ALA A 218 20.07 -12.51 3.59
N ALA A 219 18.77 -12.28 3.38
CA ALA A 219 17.93 -11.42 4.22
C ALA A 219 17.91 -11.90 5.67
N PHE A 220 17.63 -13.20 5.89
CA PHE A 220 17.67 -13.80 7.22
C PHE A 220 19.03 -13.64 7.87
N ALA A 221 20.12 -13.95 7.16
CA ALA A 221 21.47 -13.83 7.68
C ALA A 221 21.84 -12.40 8.06
N ALA A 222 21.49 -11.41 7.23
CA ALA A 222 21.79 -10.00 7.46
C ALA A 222 21.06 -9.46 8.71
N VAL A 223 19.80 -9.82 8.93
CA VAL A 223 19.05 -9.43 10.13
C VAL A 223 19.64 -10.10 11.37
N MET A 224 19.89 -11.43 11.34
CA MET A 224 20.46 -12.18 12.47
C MET A 224 21.86 -11.71 12.85
N ALA A 225 22.66 -11.25 11.88
CA ALA A 225 23.98 -10.68 12.11
C ALA A 225 23.95 -9.20 12.55
N GLU A 226 22.74 -8.59 12.59
CA GLU A 226 22.54 -7.16 12.85
C GLU A 226 23.25 -6.22 11.87
N ASP A 227 23.50 -6.70 10.63
CA ASP A 227 24.05 -5.90 9.52
C ASP A 227 23.06 -4.86 9.01
N VAL A 228 21.77 -5.04 9.33
CA VAL A 228 20.67 -4.10 9.10
C VAL A 228 19.86 -3.90 10.39
N ASP A 229 19.29 -2.73 10.54
CA ASP A 229 18.51 -2.37 11.74
C ASP A 229 17.01 -2.74 11.58
N ALA A 230 16.54 -2.76 10.34
CA ALA A 230 15.21 -3.23 9.98
C ALA A 230 15.22 -3.84 8.57
N PHE A 231 14.31 -4.78 8.34
CA PHE A 231 13.98 -5.29 7.01
C PHE A 231 12.48 -5.12 6.78
N VAL A 232 12.10 -4.20 5.91
CA VAL A 232 10.70 -3.96 5.56
C VAL A 232 10.28 -4.88 4.41
N GLY A 233 9.16 -5.56 4.56
CA GLY A 233 8.73 -6.60 3.61
C GLY A 233 9.67 -7.82 3.64
N PHE A 234 9.94 -8.37 4.83
CA PHE A 234 10.87 -9.48 5.03
C PHE A 234 10.48 -10.71 4.19
N PRO A 235 11.38 -11.23 3.32
CA PRO A 235 11.02 -12.18 2.26
C PRO A 235 10.90 -13.65 2.69
N ALA A 236 11.16 -13.98 3.96
CA ALA A 236 11.18 -15.36 4.47
C ALA A 236 10.22 -15.51 5.68
N PRO A 237 8.89 -15.43 5.46
CA PRO A 237 7.91 -15.41 6.56
C PRO A 237 7.97 -16.65 7.45
N GLU A 238 8.42 -17.80 6.94
CA GLU A 238 8.64 -19.02 7.70
C GLU A 238 9.68 -18.88 8.80
N ASN A 239 10.53 -17.85 8.76
CA ASN A 239 11.56 -17.59 9.76
C ASN A 239 11.14 -16.57 10.83
N LEU A 240 10.00 -15.91 10.69
CA LEU A 240 9.52 -14.90 11.66
C LEU A 240 9.47 -15.40 13.11
N PRO A 241 9.03 -16.65 13.39
CA PRO A 241 9.03 -17.17 14.76
C PRO A 241 10.41 -17.19 15.44
N GLN A 242 11.51 -17.23 14.65
CA GLN A 242 12.87 -17.18 15.21
C GLN A 242 13.20 -15.77 15.70
N PHE A 243 12.76 -14.72 15.00
CA PHE A 243 12.92 -13.34 15.44
C PHE A 243 12.01 -12.98 16.60
N GLU A 244 10.76 -13.49 16.62
CA GLU A 244 9.84 -13.31 17.75
C GLU A 244 10.36 -13.92 19.05
N ALA A 245 11.11 -15.02 18.97
CA ALA A 245 11.75 -15.68 20.11
C ALA A 245 13.05 -15.00 20.59
N ASP A 246 13.60 -14.07 19.81
CA ASP A 246 14.87 -13.39 20.10
C ASP A 246 14.61 -11.94 20.53
N SER A 247 14.91 -11.62 21.80
CA SER A 247 14.66 -10.30 22.39
C SER A 247 15.42 -9.12 21.75
N ARG A 248 16.37 -9.40 20.85
CA ARG A 248 17.05 -8.37 20.07
C ARG A 248 16.15 -7.75 19.02
N PHE A 249 15.10 -8.44 18.61
CA PHE A 249 14.25 -8.07 17.51
C PHE A 249 12.80 -7.86 17.93
N GLN A 250 12.07 -7.15 17.07
CA GLN A 250 10.62 -7.08 17.06
C GLN A 250 10.14 -7.45 15.65
N VAL A 251 8.99 -8.09 15.58
CA VAL A 251 8.30 -8.41 14.33
C VAL A 251 7.03 -7.57 14.27
N LEU A 252 6.92 -6.73 13.25
CA LEU A 252 5.73 -5.92 12.98
C LEU A 252 5.01 -6.56 11.80
N VAL A 253 3.76 -6.94 12.00
CA VAL A 253 2.91 -7.48 10.92
C VAL A 253 1.74 -6.53 10.73
N GLY A 254 1.60 -6.00 9.54
CA GLY A 254 0.54 -5.07 9.16
C GLY A 254 -0.08 -5.44 7.82
N ASN A 255 -1.05 -4.65 7.40
CA ASN A 255 -1.74 -4.81 6.14
C ASN A 255 -1.12 -3.93 5.05
N THR A 256 -1.24 -4.39 3.82
CA THR A 256 -0.98 -3.62 2.60
C THR A 256 -2.32 -3.17 1.98
N GLU A 257 -2.31 -2.73 0.73
CA GLU A 257 -3.52 -2.54 -0.10
C GLU A 257 -3.76 -3.77 -1.01
N GLY A 258 -3.43 -4.95 -0.53
CA GLY A 258 -3.48 -6.18 -1.32
C GLY A 258 -4.70 -7.03 -1.03
N GLU A 259 -5.89 -6.60 -1.48
CA GLU A 259 -7.14 -7.36 -1.32
C GLU A 259 -7.15 -8.61 -2.17
N THR A 260 -6.91 -9.76 -1.55
CA THR A 260 -6.95 -11.06 -2.23
C THR A 260 -8.39 -11.57 -2.31
N ILE A 261 -8.84 -11.82 -3.54
CA ILE A 261 -10.20 -12.27 -3.82
C ILE A 261 -10.22 -13.58 -4.62
N LEU A 262 -11.24 -14.39 -4.37
CA LEU A 262 -11.68 -15.45 -5.27
C LEU A 262 -12.66 -14.84 -6.26
N SER A 263 -12.14 -14.40 -7.40
CA SER A 263 -12.96 -13.78 -8.45
C SER A 263 -13.92 -14.80 -9.05
N THR A 264 -15.17 -14.40 -9.16
CA THR A 264 -16.22 -15.15 -9.87
C THR A 264 -16.64 -14.39 -11.12
N ASN A 265 -16.81 -15.08 -12.25
CA ASN A 265 -17.34 -14.47 -13.47
C ASN A 265 -18.86 -14.33 -13.36
N ASN A 266 -19.36 -13.15 -12.98
CA ASN A 266 -20.76 -12.91 -12.66
C ASN A 266 -21.74 -13.05 -13.84
N LYS A 267 -21.26 -13.11 -15.10
CA LYS A 267 -22.09 -13.35 -16.29
C LYS A 267 -22.03 -14.82 -16.77
N MET A 268 -21.13 -15.62 -16.24
CA MET A 268 -20.94 -17.02 -16.63
C MET A 268 -21.77 -17.95 -15.74
N PRO A 269 -22.72 -18.76 -16.29
CA PRO A 269 -23.39 -19.78 -15.50
C PRO A 269 -22.40 -20.80 -14.92
N PRO A 270 -22.59 -21.23 -13.65
CA PRO A 270 -23.72 -20.91 -12.80
C PRO A 270 -23.51 -19.67 -11.88
N PHE A 271 -22.44 -18.91 -12.04
CA PHE A 271 -22.10 -17.75 -11.18
C PHE A 271 -22.95 -16.49 -11.46
N ASP A 272 -23.77 -16.49 -12.49
CA ASP A 272 -24.83 -15.50 -12.73
C ASP A 272 -25.95 -15.57 -11.66
N ASN A 273 -26.02 -16.68 -10.91
CA ASN A 273 -26.94 -16.86 -9.79
C ASN A 273 -26.28 -16.45 -8.46
N VAL A 274 -26.86 -15.48 -7.76
CA VAL A 274 -26.36 -14.99 -6.46
C VAL A 274 -26.33 -16.09 -5.38
N LEU A 275 -27.25 -17.07 -5.40
CA LEU A 275 -27.23 -18.17 -4.45
C LEU A 275 -25.99 -19.06 -4.62
N VAL A 276 -25.53 -19.25 -5.87
CA VAL A 276 -24.30 -19.99 -6.16
C VAL A 276 -23.09 -19.19 -5.67
N ARG A 277 -23.00 -17.89 -5.93
CA ARG A 277 -21.90 -17.05 -5.44
C ARG A 277 -21.85 -17.03 -3.91
N LYS A 278 -23.01 -16.91 -3.24
CA LYS A 278 -23.11 -17.02 -1.79
C LYS A 278 -22.64 -18.37 -1.28
N ALA A 279 -23.05 -19.47 -1.93
CA ALA A 279 -22.62 -20.81 -1.57
C ALA A 279 -21.10 -20.96 -1.68
N VAL A 280 -20.50 -20.46 -2.77
CA VAL A 280 -19.04 -20.43 -2.93
C VAL A 280 -18.38 -19.67 -1.80
N ALA A 281 -18.85 -18.46 -1.46
CA ALA A 281 -18.26 -17.65 -0.40
C ALA A 281 -18.35 -18.33 0.98
N MET A 282 -19.47 -19.01 1.29
CA MET A 282 -19.67 -19.73 2.55
C MET A 282 -18.95 -21.09 2.61
N ALA A 283 -18.49 -21.63 1.47
CA ALA A 283 -17.69 -22.84 1.43
C ALA A 283 -16.22 -22.60 1.83
N ILE A 284 -15.78 -21.34 1.94
CA ILE A 284 -14.36 -20.97 2.07
C ILE A 284 -14.02 -20.65 3.53
N ASP A 285 -13.11 -21.44 4.08
CA ASP A 285 -12.41 -21.14 5.33
C ASP A 285 -11.19 -20.26 5.03
N ARG A 286 -11.32 -18.97 5.28
CA ARG A 286 -10.29 -17.96 5.03
C ARG A 286 -9.04 -18.20 5.87
N GLN A 287 -9.22 -18.57 7.15
CA GLN A 287 -8.09 -18.79 8.05
C GLN A 287 -7.25 -19.98 7.60
N ALA A 288 -7.89 -21.06 7.16
CA ALA A 288 -7.16 -22.23 6.62
C ALA A 288 -6.31 -21.88 5.39
N ILE A 289 -6.74 -20.90 4.57
CA ILE A 289 -5.95 -20.42 3.44
C ILE A 289 -4.77 -19.58 3.92
N ILE A 290 -5.01 -18.65 4.84
CA ILE A 290 -3.95 -17.83 5.45
C ILE A 290 -2.89 -18.71 6.09
N ASP A 291 -3.28 -19.68 6.90
CA ASP A 291 -2.36 -20.59 7.59
C ASP A 291 -1.59 -21.48 6.60
N GLY A 292 -2.29 -22.07 5.60
CA GLY A 292 -1.69 -23.04 4.69
C GLY A 292 -0.91 -22.43 3.53
N ALA A 293 -1.30 -21.26 3.04
CA ALA A 293 -0.67 -20.63 1.89
C ALA A 293 0.22 -19.44 2.25
N MET A 294 -0.08 -18.73 3.36
CA MET A 294 0.56 -17.46 3.74
C MET A 294 1.30 -17.51 5.07
N PHE A 295 1.56 -18.71 5.63
CA PHE A 295 2.27 -18.91 6.90
C PHE A 295 1.63 -18.16 8.10
N GLY A 296 0.32 -18.00 8.09
CA GLY A 296 -0.43 -17.23 9.08
C GLY A 296 -0.43 -15.72 8.86
N LEU A 297 0.18 -15.22 7.79
CA LEU A 297 0.24 -13.80 7.46
C LEU A 297 -0.91 -13.39 6.54
N GLY A 298 -1.80 -12.58 7.06
CA GLY A 298 -2.96 -12.04 6.34
C GLY A 298 -4.08 -11.73 7.30
N THR A 299 -4.90 -10.75 6.93
CA THR A 299 -6.10 -10.38 7.68
C THR A 299 -7.33 -10.80 6.88
N PRO A 300 -8.22 -11.67 7.39
CA PRO A 300 -9.46 -12.01 6.68
C PRO A 300 -10.27 -10.75 6.36
N ILE A 301 -10.84 -10.69 5.15
CA ILE A 301 -11.70 -9.58 4.72
C ILE A 301 -13.06 -10.09 4.27
N GLY A 302 -14.10 -9.26 4.45
CA GLY A 302 -15.47 -9.53 4.01
C GLY A 302 -15.93 -8.61 2.87
N THR A 303 -15.04 -7.76 2.37
CA THR A 303 -15.28 -6.78 1.31
C THR A 303 -13.97 -6.48 0.59
N HIS A 304 -14.02 -5.69 -0.48
CA HIS A 304 -12.85 -5.19 -1.22
C HIS A 304 -12.42 -3.84 -0.67
N PHE A 305 -11.71 -3.87 0.47
CA PHE A 305 -11.22 -2.68 1.15
C PHE A 305 -10.21 -3.06 2.23
N ALA A 306 -9.14 -2.28 2.37
CA ALA A 306 -8.05 -2.59 3.29
C ALA A 306 -8.44 -2.36 4.77
N PRO A 307 -8.23 -3.33 5.68
CA PRO A 307 -8.66 -3.23 7.07
C PRO A 307 -8.03 -2.10 7.90
N HIS A 308 -6.89 -1.57 7.48
CA HIS A 308 -6.25 -0.42 8.14
C HIS A 308 -6.85 0.92 7.72
N ASN A 309 -7.62 0.95 6.64
CA ASN A 309 -8.24 2.17 6.15
C ASN A 309 -9.37 2.63 7.09
N PRO A 310 -9.44 3.95 7.44
CA PRO A 310 -10.47 4.48 8.34
C PRO A 310 -11.91 4.21 7.88
N ASP A 311 -12.14 4.03 6.58
CA ASP A 311 -13.46 3.79 6.00
C ASP A 311 -13.80 2.29 5.87
N TYR A 312 -12.93 1.40 6.32
CA TYR A 312 -13.18 -0.05 6.27
C TYR A 312 -14.42 -0.46 7.08
N VAL A 313 -15.21 -1.37 6.52
CA VAL A 313 -16.35 -1.99 7.19
C VAL A 313 -16.10 -3.49 7.33
N ASP A 314 -16.08 -4.00 8.56
CA ASP A 314 -16.00 -5.45 8.78
C ASP A 314 -17.31 -6.14 8.37
N LEU A 315 -17.23 -6.95 7.32
CA LEU A 315 -18.36 -7.68 6.72
C LEU A 315 -18.12 -9.21 6.69
N LEU A 316 -17.19 -9.71 7.48
CA LEU A 316 -16.88 -11.15 7.56
C LEU A 316 -18.11 -12.01 7.88
N THR A 317 -19.05 -11.46 8.66
CA THR A 317 -20.30 -12.15 9.03
C THR A 317 -21.29 -12.34 7.89
N ASN A 318 -21.12 -11.66 6.74
CA ASN A 318 -21.98 -11.83 5.56
C ASN A 318 -21.77 -13.20 4.88
N SER A 319 -20.54 -13.74 4.96
CA SER A 319 -20.19 -15.05 4.40
C SER A 319 -19.33 -15.85 5.39
N PRO A 320 -19.90 -16.30 6.51
CA PRO A 320 -19.21 -17.17 7.47
C PRO A 320 -18.90 -18.51 6.81
N TYR A 321 -17.83 -19.16 7.23
CA TYR A 321 -17.54 -20.53 6.80
C TYR A 321 -18.61 -21.49 7.32
N ASP A 322 -19.47 -21.98 6.42
CA ASP A 322 -20.53 -22.94 6.71
C ASP A 322 -20.79 -23.85 5.49
N PRO A 323 -20.06 -24.97 5.38
CA PRO A 323 -20.22 -25.91 4.26
C PRO A 323 -21.61 -26.51 4.15
N GLU A 324 -22.34 -26.67 5.25
CA GLU A 324 -23.69 -27.25 5.22
C GLU A 324 -24.71 -26.25 4.67
N ALA A 325 -24.62 -24.97 5.08
CA ALA A 325 -25.41 -23.90 4.48
C ALA A 325 -25.05 -23.72 2.99
N SER A 326 -23.77 -23.84 2.62
CA SER A 326 -23.33 -23.80 1.22
C SER A 326 -24.04 -24.90 0.38
N LYS A 327 -24.05 -26.14 0.85
CA LYS A 327 -24.75 -27.25 0.17
C LYS A 327 -26.26 -26.98 0.02
N ALA A 328 -26.89 -26.42 1.06
CA ALA A 328 -28.31 -26.08 1.01
C ALA A 328 -28.59 -25.01 -0.06
N LEU A 329 -27.77 -23.95 -0.14
CA LEU A 329 -27.87 -22.92 -1.16
C LEU A 329 -27.65 -23.46 -2.58
N LEU A 330 -26.69 -24.38 -2.77
CA LEU A 330 -26.49 -25.06 -4.06
C LEU A 330 -27.70 -25.89 -4.46
N ALA A 331 -28.32 -26.60 -3.52
CA ALA A 331 -29.52 -27.37 -3.79
C ALA A 331 -30.71 -26.45 -4.17
N GLU A 332 -30.88 -25.32 -3.48
CA GLU A 332 -31.90 -24.29 -3.79
C GLU A 332 -31.68 -23.70 -5.18
N ALA A 333 -30.39 -23.45 -5.54
CA ALA A 333 -30.01 -22.95 -6.86
C ALA A 333 -30.14 -23.99 -7.99
N GLY A 334 -30.53 -25.25 -7.69
CA GLY A 334 -30.69 -26.33 -8.67
C GLY A 334 -29.45 -27.20 -8.87
N PHE A 335 -28.43 -27.05 -8.04
CA PHE A 335 -27.15 -27.77 -8.12
C PHE A 335 -26.94 -28.74 -6.95
N ALA A 336 -27.99 -29.46 -6.53
CA ALA A 336 -27.93 -30.43 -5.44
C ALA A 336 -26.87 -31.55 -5.66
N ASN A 337 -26.52 -31.85 -6.91
CA ASN A 337 -25.47 -32.81 -7.30
C ASN A 337 -24.10 -32.14 -7.58
N GLY A 338 -23.98 -30.85 -7.29
CA GLY A 338 -22.77 -30.08 -7.61
C GLY A 338 -22.63 -29.75 -9.10
N PHE A 339 -21.48 -29.19 -9.44
CA PHE A 339 -21.08 -28.88 -10.82
C PHE A 339 -19.55 -28.83 -10.96
N THR A 340 -19.06 -28.78 -12.20
CA THR A 340 -17.65 -28.56 -12.51
C THR A 340 -17.43 -27.18 -13.08
N THR A 341 -16.34 -26.53 -12.67
CA THR A 341 -15.93 -25.20 -13.14
C THR A 341 -14.41 -25.13 -13.26
N THR A 342 -13.88 -24.08 -13.92
CA THR A 342 -12.45 -23.79 -13.99
C THR A 342 -12.01 -22.94 -12.81
N LEU A 343 -10.76 -23.14 -12.35
CA LEU A 343 -10.06 -22.29 -11.41
C LEU A 343 -8.70 -21.93 -12.02
N LYS A 344 -8.62 -20.74 -12.64
CA LYS A 344 -7.42 -20.26 -13.34
C LYS A 344 -6.57 -19.41 -12.39
N LEU A 345 -5.31 -19.82 -12.17
CA LEU A 345 -4.44 -19.27 -11.13
C LEU A 345 -3.19 -18.61 -11.71
N PRO A 346 -2.91 -17.33 -11.37
CA PRO A 346 -1.65 -16.67 -11.70
C PRO A 346 -0.49 -17.22 -10.85
N PRO A 347 0.78 -16.82 -11.12
CA PRO A 347 1.96 -17.41 -10.49
C PRO A 347 2.09 -17.26 -8.96
N PRO A 348 1.62 -16.18 -8.29
CA PRO A 348 1.87 -15.94 -6.88
C PRO A 348 1.41 -17.07 -5.95
N SER A 349 2.10 -17.26 -4.83
CA SER A 349 1.82 -18.32 -3.86
C SER A 349 0.42 -18.21 -3.25
N TYR A 350 -0.08 -17.00 -3.01
CA TYR A 350 -1.45 -16.79 -2.53
C TYR A 350 -2.49 -17.41 -3.48
N ALA A 351 -2.24 -17.39 -4.80
CA ALA A 351 -3.12 -17.97 -5.79
C ALA A 351 -2.89 -19.47 -5.93
N ARG A 352 -1.65 -19.94 -6.18
CA ARG A 352 -1.38 -21.35 -6.47
C ARG A 352 -1.59 -22.25 -5.25
N ARG A 353 -1.00 -21.93 -4.10
CA ARG A 353 -1.21 -22.70 -2.86
C ARG A 353 -2.62 -22.48 -2.30
N GLY A 354 -3.10 -21.23 -2.27
CA GLY A 354 -4.46 -20.93 -1.84
C GLY A 354 -5.51 -21.61 -2.71
N GLY A 355 -5.28 -21.70 -4.02
CA GLY A 355 -6.18 -22.35 -4.96
C GLY A 355 -6.33 -23.85 -4.72
N GLU A 356 -5.28 -24.56 -4.33
CA GLU A 356 -5.37 -25.98 -3.95
C GLU A 356 -6.26 -26.18 -2.71
N ILE A 357 -6.11 -25.31 -1.70
CA ILE A 357 -6.94 -25.34 -0.48
C ILE A 357 -8.40 -25.05 -0.85
N ILE A 358 -8.64 -23.98 -1.62
CA ILE A 358 -9.98 -23.58 -2.08
C ILE A 358 -10.64 -24.68 -2.91
N ALA A 359 -9.92 -25.30 -3.85
CA ALA A 359 -10.46 -26.41 -4.66
C ALA A 359 -10.86 -27.59 -3.78
N SER A 360 -10.11 -27.88 -2.70
CA SER A 360 -10.47 -28.90 -1.73
C SER A 360 -11.73 -28.56 -0.94
N GLN A 361 -11.86 -27.32 -0.47
CA GLN A 361 -13.03 -26.83 0.25
C GLN A 361 -14.28 -26.83 -0.64
N LEU A 362 -14.18 -26.36 -1.87
CA LEU A 362 -15.26 -26.39 -2.87
C LEU A 362 -15.72 -27.81 -3.19
N ARG A 363 -14.78 -28.75 -3.29
CA ARG A 363 -15.10 -30.18 -3.52
C ARG A 363 -15.92 -30.76 -2.36
N ALA A 364 -15.69 -30.34 -1.12
CA ALA A 364 -16.43 -30.79 0.04
C ALA A 364 -17.92 -30.40 0.00
N VAL A 365 -18.27 -29.37 -0.77
CA VAL A 365 -19.67 -28.94 -0.99
C VAL A 365 -20.24 -29.36 -2.36
N GLY A 366 -19.49 -30.12 -3.17
CA GLY A 366 -19.91 -30.65 -4.46
C GLY A 366 -19.48 -29.84 -5.68
N ILE A 367 -18.66 -28.79 -5.50
CA ILE A 367 -18.13 -28.01 -6.63
C ILE A 367 -16.75 -28.55 -7.01
N ASN A 368 -16.61 -29.07 -8.22
CA ASN A 368 -15.33 -29.54 -8.77
C ASN A 368 -14.64 -28.39 -9.52
N ALA A 369 -13.73 -27.66 -8.83
CA ALA A 369 -12.93 -26.60 -9.41
C ALA A 369 -11.66 -27.18 -10.05
N GLU A 370 -11.58 -27.18 -11.37
CA GLU A 370 -10.43 -27.69 -12.13
C GLU A 370 -9.34 -26.62 -12.23
N ILE A 371 -8.20 -26.88 -11.57
CA ILE A 371 -7.09 -25.92 -11.51
C ILE A 371 -6.33 -25.89 -12.83
N THR A 372 -6.11 -24.69 -13.34
CA THR A 372 -5.19 -24.37 -14.44
C THR A 372 -4.23 -23.29 -14.00
N ASN A 373 -2.95 -23.61 -13.87
CA ASN A 373 -1.91 -22.63 -13.57
C ASN A 373 -1.50 -21.89 -14.84
N LEU A 374 -1.54 -20.56 -14.78
CA LEU A 374 -1.20 -19.67 -15.87
C LEU A 374 0.03 -18.81 -15.51
N GLU A 375 0.78 -18.41 -16.51
CA GLU A 375 1.74 -17.31 -16.35
C GLU A 375 1.01 -15.96 -16.49
N TRP A 376 1.59 -14.85 -15.97
CA TRP A 376 0.90 -13.56 -15.96
C TRP A 376 0.40 -13.12 -17.33
N ALA A 377 1.18 -13.31 -18.39
CA ALA A 377 0.76 -12.93 -19.75
C ALA A 377 -0.49 -13.71 -20.21
N GLN A 378 -0.56 -15.00 -19.87
CA GLN A 378 -1.72 -15.86 -20.17
C GLN A 378 -2.91 -15.48 -19.32
N TRP A 379 -2.71 -15.21 -18.01
CA TRP A 379 -3.76 -14.76 -17.10
C TRP A 379 -4.39 -13.45 -17.59
N LEU A 380 -3.55 -12.47 -17.98
CA LEU A 380 -4.03 -11.21 -18.54
C LEU A 380 -4.82 -11.41 -19.83
N GLU A 381 -4.44 -12.36 -20.67
CA GLU A 381 -5.17 -12.62 -21.90
C GLU A 381 -6.47 -13.39 -21.65
N GLU A 382 -6.39 -14.53 -20.94
CA GLU A 382 -7.52 -15.45 -20.80
C GLU A 382 -8.53 -14.96 -19.74
N VAL A 383 -8.06 -14.53 -18.54
CA VAL A 383 -8.92 -14.14 -17.44
C VAL A 383 -9.33 -12.68 -17.56
N PHE A 384 -8.35 -11.77 -17.68
CA PHE A 384 -8.64 -10.33 -17.59
C PHE A 384 -9.31 -9.81 -18.88
N ARG A 385 -8.76 -10.13 -20.08
CA ARG A 385 -9.26 -9.60 -21.35
C ARG A 385 -10.39 -10.44 -21.93
N ALA A 386 -10.16 -11.75 -22.12
CA ALA A 386 -11.12 -12.65 -22.73
C ALA A 386 -12.26 -13.07 -21.79
N LYS A 387 -12.06 -12.94 -20.44
CA LYS A 387 -13.06 -13.31 -19.41
C LYS A 387 -13.46 -14.80 -19.52
N ASP A 388 -12.54 -15.62 -19.99
CA ASP A 388 -12.72 -17.08 -20.14
C ASP A 388 -12.29 -17.78 -18.84
N PHE A 389 -13.12 -17.67 -17.80
CA PHE A 389 -12.89 -18.33 -16.51
C PHE A 389 -14.19 -18.43 -15.73
N GLY A 390 -14.31 -19.45 -14.88
CA GLY A 390 -15.36 -19.52 -13.86
C GLY A 390 -14.90 -18.87 -12.57
N LEU A 391 -13.75 -19.32 -12.07
CA LEU A 391 -13.09 -18.82 -10.85
C LEU A 391 -11.62 -18.49 -11.13
N SER A 392 -11.12 -17.48 -10.41
CA SER A 392 -9.70 -17.13 -10.38
C SER A 392 -9.34 -16.54 -9.00
N ILE A 393 -8.05 -16.52 -8.65
CA ILE A 393 -7.57 -15.87 -7.43
C ILE A 393 -6.57 -14.79 -7.83
N VAL A 394 -6.79 -13.57 -7.38
CA VAL A 394 -5.86 -12.46 -7.60
C VAL A 394 -5.91 -11.51 -6.41
N SER A 395 -4.80 -10.86 -6.12
CA SER A 395 -4.72 -9.75 -5.17
C SER A 395 -4.69 -8.44 -5.95
N HIS A 396 -5.62 -7.56 -5.65
CA HIS A 396 -5.63 -6.17 -6.09
C HIS A 396 -4.75 -5.37 -5.14
N THR A 397 -3.92 -4.49 -5.65
CA THR A 397 -2.93 -3.75 -4.87
C THR A 397 -3.02 -2.24 -5.08
N GLU A 398 -3.98 -1.81 -5.87
CA GLU A 398 -4.25 -0.41 -6.12
C GLU A 398 -5.11 0.17 -4.99
N PRO A 399 -4.61 1.15 -4.21
CA PRO A 399 -5.37 1.72 -3.12
C PRO A 399 -6.72 2.30 -3.55
N MET A 400 -7.77 2.05 -2.77
CA MET A 400 -9.11 2.60 -2.99
C MET A 400 -9.75 2.23 -4.33
N ASP A 401 -9.42 1.08 -4.90
CA ASP A 401 -9.88 0.67 -6.23
C ASP A 401 -11.30 0.07 -6.28
N ILE A 402 -12.08 0.14 -5.20
CA ILE A 402 -13.47 -0.33 -5.14
C ILE A 402 -14.34 0.15 -6.32
N GLY A 403 -13.94 1.25 -6.98
CA GLY A 403 -14.56 1.77 -8.20
C GLY A 403 -14.57 0.79 -9.38
N ILE A 404 -13.69 -0.21 -9.41
CA ILE A 404 -13.65 -1.24 -10.47
C ILE A 404 -14.98 -2.01 -10.56
N TYR A 405 -15.71 -2.14 -9.47
CA TYR A 405 -17.01 -2.79 -9.41
C TYR A 405 -18.13 -2.02 -10.14
N ALA A 406 -17.94 -0.73 -10.42
CA ALA A 406 -18.87 0.06 -11.22
C ALA A 406 -18.68 -0.16 -12.74
N ASN A 407 -17.61 -0.82 -13.17
CA ASN A 407 -17.36 -1.13 -14.57
C ASN A 407 -17.94 -2.50 -14.95
N PRO A 408 -19.10 -2.59 -15.64
CA PRO A 408 -19.72 -3.86 -15.99
C PRO A 408 -18.88 -4.70 -16.99
N ASN A 409 -17.85 -4.10 -17.57
CA ASN A 409 -16.90 -4.74 -18.45
C ASN A 409 -15.58 -5.12 -17.75
N TYR A 410 -15.45 -4.89 -16.45
CA TYR A 410 -14.30 -5.40 -15.72
C TYR A 410 -14.28 -6.94 -15.75
N TYR A 411 -13.17 -7.58 -15.48
CA TYR A 411 -13.02 -9.01 -15.81
C TYR A 411 -14.01 -9.93 -15.08
N PHE A 412 -14.44 -9.61 -13.85
CA PHE A 412 -15.45 -10.38 -13.11
C PHE A 412 -16.92 -10.03 -13.49
N GLN A 413 -17.13 -9.06 -14.38
CA GLN A 413 -18.39 -8.74 -15.06
C GLN A 413 -19.60 -8.47 -14.12
N TYR A 414 -19.37 -7.83 -12.98
CA TYR A 414 -20.46 -7.36 -12.12
C TYR A 414 -21.21 -6.20 -12.79
N ASP A 415 -22.53 -6.27 -12.85
CA ASP A 415 -23.36 -5.30 -13.55
C ASP A 415 -24.57 -4.94 -12.69
N ASN A 416 -24.40 -3.90 -11.84
CA ASN A 416 -25.43 -3.41 -10.94
C ASN A 416 -25.58 -1.90 -11.11
N PRO A 417 -26.69 -1.41 -11.74
CA PRO A 417 -26.92 0.02 -11.96
C PRO A 417 -26.97 0.84 -10.67
N ASP A 418 -27.47 0.27 -9.56
CA ASP A 418 -27.53 0.97 -8.28
C ASP A 418 -26.14 1.18 -7.69
N PHE A 419 -25.23 0.21 -7.90
CA PHE A 419 -23.82 0.38 -7.52
C PHE A 419 -23.11 1.41 -8.40
N GLN A 420 -23.38 1.41 -9.70
CA GLN A 420 -22.80 2.40 -10.63
C GLN A 420 -23.23 3.81 -10.24
N ALA A 421 -24.52 4.03 -9.97
CA ALA A 421 -25.05 5.32 -9.52
C ALA A 421 -24.43 5.75 -8.15
N LEU A 422 -24.26 4.80 -7.23
CA LEU A 422 -23.59 5.06 -5.95
C LEU A 422 -22.15 5.52 -6.12
N MET A 423 -21.41 4.92 -7.06
CA MET A 423 -20.02 5.33 -7.34
C MET A 423 -19.93 6.68 -8.05
N GLU A 424 -20.90 7.02 -8.90
CA GLU A 424 -21.04 8.38 -9.44
C GLU A 424 -21.27 9.40 -8.33
N GLU A 425 -22.22 9.15 -7.42
CA GLU A 425 -22.47 10.00 -6.26
C GLU A 425 -21.22 10.15 -5.37
N LEU A 426 -20.50 9.04 -5.12
CA LEU A 426 -19.25 9.06 -4.34
C LEU A 426 -18.18 9.94 -4.99
N ASN A 427 -18.00 9.83 -6.31
CA ASN A 427 -17.01 10.61 -7.05
C ASN A 427 -17.32 12.12 -7.02
N GLU A 428 -18.58 12.49 -7.02
CA GLU A 428 -19.01 13.88 -6.95
C GLU A 428 -19.00 14.46 -5.53
N THR A 429 -19.00 13.60 -4.50
CA THR A 429 -19.07 14.02 -3.10
C THR A 429 -17.69 14.39 -2.57
N THR A 430 -17.53 15.61 -2.07
CA THR A 430 -16.27 16.14 -1.50
C THR A 430 -16.29 16.24 0.04
N ASP A 431 -17.48 16.21 0.67
CA ASP A 431 -17.60 16.19 2.13
C ASP A 431 -17.09 14.84 2.69
N PRO A 432 -16.09 14.85 3.59
CA PRO A 432 -15.46 13.62 4.06
C PRO A 432 -16.42 12.65 4.76
N ALA A 433 -17.37 13.17 5.56
CA ALA A 433 -18.30 12.33 6.31
C ALA A 433 -19.33 11.68 5.38
N ALA A 434 -19.80 12.42 4.37
CA ALA A 434 -20.70 11.89 3.34
C ALA A 434 -19.96 10.83 2.49
N ARG A 435 -18.71 11.06 2.12
CA ARG A 435 -17.88 10.08 1.40
C ARG A 435 -17.72 8.78 2.17
N SER A 436 -17.34 8.87 3.45
CA SER A 436 -17.20 7.70 4.33
C SER A 436 -18.48 6.88 4.39
N ALA A 437 -19.65 7.55 4.49
CA ALA A 437 -20.93 6.89 4.48
C ALA A 437 -21.23 6.16 3.14
N LEU A 438 -20.90 6.78 2.00
CA LEU A 438 -21.06 6.20 0.67
C LEU A 438 -20.09 5.03 0.45
N LEU A 439 -18.84 5.15 0.86
CA LEU A 439 -17.86 4.06 0.83
C LEU A 439 -18.33 2.86 1.66
N GLY A 440 -18.85 3.10 2.87
CA GLY A 440 -19.42 2.04 3.68
C GLY A 440 -20.65 1.39 3.06
N LYS A 441 -21.46 2.13 2.30
CA LYS A 441 -22.58 1.58 1.52
C LYS A 441 -22.07 0.75 0.34
N ALA A 442 -21.08 1.21 -0.40
CA ALA A 442 -20.48 0.49 -1.51
C ALA A 442 -19.90 -0.86 -1.07
N GLN A 443 -19.14 -0.88 0.02
CA GLN A 443 -18.58 -2.10 0.61
C GLN A 443 -19.68 -3.12 0.94
N ARG A 444 -20.79 -2.68 1.58
CA ARG A 444 -21.92 -3.55 1.89
C ARG A 444 -22.56 -4.12 0.64
N MET A 445 -22.81 -3.32 -0.39
CA MET A 445 -23.46 -3.77 -1.61
C MET A 445 -22.68 -4.89 -2.30
N ILE A 446 -21.37 -4.73 -2.51
CA ILE A 446 -20.57 -5.77 -3.17
C ILE A 446 -20.43 -7.04 -2.31
N SER A 447 -20.43 -6.90 -0.98
CA SER A 447 -20.38 -8.01 -0.05
C SER A 447 -21.70 -8.78 -0.01
N GLU A 448 -22.86 -8.09 0.00
CA GLU A 448 -24.19 -8.67 0.03
C GLU A 448 -24.59 -9.29 -1.32
N ASP A 449 -24.08 -8.76 -2.43
CA ASP A 449 -24.26 -9.33 -3.78
C ASP A 449 -23.30 -10.51 -4.04
N TYR A 450 -22.37 -10.78 -3.10
CA TYR A 450 -21.38 -11.86 -3.23
C TYR A 450 -20.66 -11.80 -4.57
N VAL A 451 -20.25 -10.61 -4.99
CA VAL A 451 -19.66 -10.38 -6.31
C VAL A 451 -18.45 -11.24 -6.51
N ASN A 452 -17.61 -11.33 -5.46
CA ASN A 452 -16.43 -12.19 -5.37
C ASN A 452 -16.40 -12.87 -3.98
N GLY A 453 -15.61 -13.92 -3.86
CA GLY A 453 -15.22 -14.44 -2.54
C GLY A 453 -14.08 -13.57 -1.99
N TYR A 454 -14.35 -12.69 -1.02
CA TYR A 454 -13.33 -11.90 -0.35
C TYR A 454 -12.56 -12.80 0.61
N LEU A 455 -11.24 -12.89 0.46
CA LEU A 455 -10.42 -13.85 1.17
C LEU A 455 -9.65 -13.18 2.31
N PHE A 456 -8.63 -12.44 1.99
CA PHE A 456 -7.78 -11.79 2.98
C PHE A 456 -6.99 -10.64 2.35
N GLU A 457 -6.60 -9.71 3.21
CA GLU A 457 -5.62 -8.68 2.93
C GLU A 457 -4.22 -9.24 3.01
N LEU A 458 -3.37 -8.95 2.02
CA LEU A 458 -1.96 -9.31 2.06
C LEU A 458 -1.27 -8.58 3.20
N ALA A 459 -0.54 -9.33 4.01
CA ALA A 459 0.26 -8.76 5.08
C ALA A 459 1.66 -8.36 4.58
N VAL A 460 2.20 -7.33 5.21
CA VAL A 460 3.63 -7.01 5.19
C VAL A 460 4.22 -7.36 6.55
N ALA A 461 5.37 -8.05 6.55
CA ALA A 461 6.12 -8.33 7.76
C ALA A 461 7.41 -7.52 7.76
N THR A 462 7.65 -6.77 8.84
CA THR A 462 8.89 -6.04 9.07
C THR A 462 9.59 -6.65 10.28
N VAL A 463 10.86 -7.03 10.12
CA VAL A 463 11.72 -7.43 11.23
C VAL A 463 12.64 -6.26 11.55
N ALA A 464 12.64 -5.80 12.79
CA ALA A 464 13.44 -4.65 13.22
C ALA A 464 14.10 -4.91 14.57
N LYS A 465 15.20 -4.20 14.86
CA LYS A 465 15.79 -4.20 16.21
C LYS A 465 14.80 -3.71 17.25
N ALA A 466 14.76 -4.32 18.42
CA ALA A 466 13.76 -4.08 19.46
C ALA A 466 13.70 -2.62 19.96
N GLY A 467 14.80 -1.86 19.86
CA GLY A 467 14.85 -0.45 20.24
C GLY A 467 14.35 0.53 19.19
N LEU A 468 14.03 0.07 17.98
CA LEU A 468 13.59 0.95 16.89
C LEU A 468 12.10 1.25 17.03
N GLN A 469 11.70 2.51 16.88
CA GLN A 469 10.32 3.00 17.00
C GLN A 469 9.92 3.83 15.78
N GLY A 470 8.62 3.97 15.52
CA GLY A 470 8.09 4.86 14.49
C GLY A 470 8.03 4.29 13.08
N LEU A 471 8.47 3.04 12.85
CA LEU A 471 8.21 2.37 11.57
C LEU A 471 6.71 2.16 11.37
N TRP A 472 6.23 2.35 10.16
CA TRP A 472 4.86 2.00 9.83
C TRP A 472 4.62 0.50 9.99
N VAL A 473 3.50 0.14 10.60
CA VAL A 473 3.05 -1.25 10.69
C VAL A 473 2.33 -1.64 9.41
N ASN A 474 1.39 -0.81 8.96
CA ASN A 474 0.71 -1.00 7.68
C ASN A 474 1.43 -0.24 6.56
N GLN A 475 1.22 -0.69 5.32
CA GLN A 475 1.72 -0.05 4.11
C GLN A 475 0.56 0.36 3.19
N PRO A 476 -0.10 1.50 3.44
CA PRO A 476 -1.15 2.04 2.57
C PRO A 476 -0.61 2.55 1.23
N THR A 477 0.68 2.63 1.08
CA THR A 477 1.43 2.91 -0.13
C THR A 477 2.81 2.26 -0.02
N ALA A 478 3.50 2.10 -1.14
CA ALA A 478 4.84 1.51 -1.18
C ALA A 478 5.89 2.49 -0.61
N ALA A 479 5.80 2.86 0.65
CA ALA A 479 6.72 3.79 1.30
C ALA A 479 7.38 3.18 2.54
N VAL A 480 8.65 3.49 2.76
CA VAL A 480 9.34 3.29 4.03
C VAL A 480 9.64 4.67 4.60
N ASP A 481 8.63 5.27 5.23
CA ASP A 481 8.71 6.60 5.82
C ASP A 481 9.58 6.58 7.08
N LEU A 482 10.72 7.27 7.04
CA LEU A 482 11.68 7.36 8.15
C LEU A 482 11.56 8.67 8.94
N THR A 483 10.63 9.54 8.59
CA THR A 483 10.48 10.89 9.18
C THR A 483 10.18 10.87 10.67
N ALA A 484 9.45 9.85 11.15
CA ALA A 484 9.10 9.65 12.55
C ALA A 484 9.91 8.54 13.24
N VAL A 485 10.85 7.91 12.54
CA VAL A 485 11.63 6.79 13.07
C VAL A 485 12.71 7.30 14.03
N SER A 486 12.85 6.60 15.15
CA SER A 486 13.82 6.94 16.19
C SER A 486 14.28 5.70 16.95
N TRP A 487 15.42 5.82 17.63
CA TRP A 487 15.87 4.83 18.60
C TRP A 487 15.26 5.16 19.98
N GLY A 488 14.68 4.15 20.61
CA GLY A 488 14.23 4.23 22.01
C GLY A 488 15.40 4.45 22.97
N GLU A 489 15.13 5.07 24.12
CA GLU A 489 16.11 5.29 25.18
C GLU A 489 16.57 3.99 25.87
#